data_bf76dbcc34b000915741b578116fcec7
#
_entry.id   bf76dbcc34b000915741b578116fcec7
#
_cell.length_a   1.000
_cell.length_b   1.000
_cell.length_c   1.000
_cell.angle_alpha   90.00
_cell.angle_beta   90.00
_cell.angle_gamma   90.00
#
_symmetry.space_group_name_H-M   'P 1'
#
loop_
_entity.id
_entity.type
_entity.pdbx_description
1 polymer ?
#
loop_
_entity_poly.entity_id
_entity_poly.type
_entity_poly.pdbx_seq_one_letter_code
_entity_poly.pdbx_strand_id
1 'polypeptide(L)'
;KTFHIPVLGTMAHSWVMSFDHQIDAFRKYVECYHENLILLADTYNVLQMGVPDAITVFKELKKADKLPKVYGIRIDSGDLAYLSKEAKRMFVEAGFPDAIISGSNDLDEYLIQSLKQQKAEITSWGVGTKCITADGSSALGGVFKMCARFDQGKLCPMMKISEDVEKITNPGIKQVLRFYRKDNGKMITDLMCLDEEQINPTQD
;
A
#
# COMPACT_ATOMS: atom_id res chain seq x y z
N LYS A 1 17.65 3.06 1.89
CA LYS A 1 18.76 3.78 1.23
C LYS A 1 19.31 3.00 0.05
N THR A 2 19.59 1.68 0.19
CA THR A 2 20.18 0.83 -0.86
C THR A 2 19.34 0.77 -2.14
N PHE A 3 18.03 0.79 -2.04
CA PHE A 3 17.11 0.66 -3.17
C PHE A 3 16.42 1.96 -3.56
N HIS A 4 16.83 3.09 -3.01
CA HIS A 4 16.23 4.42 -3.24
C HIS A 4 14.71 4.48 -3.00
N ILE A 5 14.20 3.60 -2.15
CA ILE A 5 12.79 3.60 -1.75
C ILE A 5 12.62 4.62 -0.62
N PRO A 6 11.63 5.52 -0.69
CA PRO A 6 11.30 6.42 0.41
C PRO A 6 10.99 5.66 1.69
N VAL A 7 11.54 6.12 2.81
CA VAL A 7 11.27 5.54 4.13
C VAL A 7 10.35 6.50 4.88
N LEU A 8 9.17 5.99 5.25
CA LEU A 8 8.20 6.69 6.08
C LEU A 8 7.91 5.85 7.32
N GLY A 9 7.51 6.51 8.38
CA GLY A 9 7.13 5.86 9.62
C GLY A 9 6.62 6.87 10.64
N THR A 10 6.04 6.34 11.71
CA THR A 10 5.56 7.12 12.85
C THR A 10 6.09 6.52 14.14
N MET A 11 5.67 7.05 15.30
CA MET A 11 5.96 6.45 16.59
C MET A 11 5.21 5.11 16.78
N ALA A 12 5.70 4.28 17.69
CA ALA A 12 5.03 3.07 18.16
C ALA A 12 4.28 3.34 19.49
N HIS A 13 3.36 2.45 19.87
CA HIS A 13 2.68 2.53 21.17
C HIS A 13 3.66 2.50 22.34
N SER A 14 4.75 1.72 22.25
CA SER A 14 5.81 1.66 23.26
C SER A 14 6.49 3.02 23.49
N TRP A 15 6.61 3.86 22.46
CA TRP A 15 7.08 5.22 22.63
C TRP A 15 6.13 6.04 23.50
N VAL A 16 4.83 6.01 23.22
CA VAL A 16 3.83 6.74 24.02
C VAL A 16 3.82 6.24 25.45
N MET A 17 3.87 4.92 25.66
CA MET A 17 3.88 4.27 26.97
C MET A 17 5.16 4.52 27.78
N SER A 18 6.23 5.00 27.17
CA SER A 18 7.47 5.35 27.90
C SER A 18 7.43 6.70 28.61
N PHE A 19 6.32 7.43 28.50
CA PHE A 19 6.06 8.69 29.17
C PHE A 19 4.88 8.55 30.15
N ASP A 20 4.90 9.34 31.23
CA ASP A 20 3.81 9.34 32.21
C ASP A 20 2.50 9.89 31.63
N HIS A 21 2.60 10.82 30.67
CA HIS A 21 1.45 11.39 29.97
C HIS A 21 1.65 11.35 28.45
N GLN A 22 0.62 10.94 27.73
CA GLN A 22 0.64 10.83 26.26
C GLN A 22 1.04 12.16 25.57
N ILE A 23 0.57 13.29 26.09
CA ILE A 23 0.88 14.59 25.52
C ILE A 23 2.39 14.92 25.56
N ASP A 24 3.11 14.44 26.58
CA ASP A 24 4.55 14.66 26.69
C ASP A 24 5.30 13.80 25.67
N ALA A 25 4.81 12.58 25.38
CA ALA A 25 5.32 11.77 24.29
C ALA A 25 5.15 12.47 22.94
N PHE A 26 4.00 13.11 22.70
CA PHE A 26 3.73 13.85 21.47
C PHE A 26 4.64 15.09 21.35
N ARG A 27 4.78 15.88 22.41
CA ARG A 27 5.70 17.02 22.44
C ARG A 27 7.15 16.61 22.18
N LYS A 28 7.59 15.51 22.81
CA LYS A 28 8.95 15.00 22.60
C LYS A 28 9.17 14.47 21.20
N TYR A 29 8.14 13.87 20.59
CA TYR A 29 8.21 13.43 19.20
C TYR A 29 8.38 14.61 18.25
N VAL A 30 7.68 15.71 18.47
CA VAL A 30 7.81 16.95 17.68
C VAL A 30 9.24 17.50 17.72
N GLU A 31 9.93 17.42 18.85
CA GLU A 31 11.33 17.87 18.95
C GLU A 31 12.27 17.07 18.04
N CYS A 32 11.94 15.79 17.78
CA CYS A 32 12.76 14.89 16.97
C CYS A 32 12.41 14.91 15.48
N TYR A 33 11.13 15.18 15.14
CA TYR A 33 10.58 15.04 13.79
C TYR A 33 9.72 16.26 13.44
N HIS A 34 10.22 17.10 12.51
CA HIS A 34 9.62 18.41 12.23
C HIS A 34 8.82 18.47 10.92
N GLU A 35 9.00 17.51 9.97
CA GLU A 35 8.48 17.67 8.62
C GLU A 35 7.15 16.93 8.37
N ASN A 36 7.02 15.73 8.95
CA ASN A 36 5.84 14.87 8.78
C ASN A 36 5.36 14.43 10.16
N LEU A 37 4.49 15.23 10.77
CA LEU A 37 4.05 15.04 12.13
C LEU A 37 2.77 14.20 12.18
N ILE A 38 2.89 12.90 12.29
CA ILE A 38 1.76 11.98 12.47
C ILE A 38 1.84 11.35 13.87
N LEU A 39 0.90 11.73 14.74
CA LEU A 39 0.85 11.31 16.12
C LEU A 39 -0.03 10.06 16.28
N LEU A 40 0.43 9.06 17.03
CA LEU A 40 -0.30 7.82 17.27
C LEU A 40 -1.35 8.03 18.38
N ALA A 41 -2.63 8.08 17.98
CA ALA A 41 -3.69 8.57 18.84
C ALA A 41 -4.42 7.51 19.65
N ASP A 42 -4.20 6.21 19.37
CA ASP A 42 -4.98 5.11 19.93
C ASP A 42 -4.24 4.26 20.96
N THR A 43 -3.17 4.80 21.56
CA THR A 43 -2.47 4.07 22.65
C THR A 43 -3.39 3.84 23.85
N TYR A 44 -4.27 4.80 24.15
CA TYR A 44 -5.24 4.70 25.25
C TYR A 44 -6.67 4.89 24.72
N ASN A 45 -7.10 6.14 24.52
CA ASN A 45 -8.43 6.44 24.01
C ASN A 45 -8.33 7.54 22.93
N VAL A 46 -8.75 7.19 21.71
CA VAL A 46 -8.63 8.07 20.54
C VAL A 46 -9.35 9.39 20.76
N LEU A 47 -10.63 9.36 21.13
CA LEU A 47 -11.49 10.56 21.16
C LEU A 47 -11.38 11.35 22.46
N GLN A 48 -11.09 10.68 23.58
CA GLN A 48 -11.01 11.34 24.88
C GLN A 48 -9.61 11.85 25.21
N MET A 49 -8.57 11.26 24.62
CA MET A 49 -7.17 11.59 24.89
C MET A 49 -6.38 11.88 23.62
N GLY A 50 -6.29 10.95 22.69
CA GLY A 50 -5.40 11.03 21.51
C GLY A 50 -5.64 12.25 20.66
N VAL A 51 -6.87 12.49 20.23
CA VAL A 51 -7.24 13.65 19.40
C VAL A 51 -7.13 14.98 20.21
N PRO A 52 -7.64 15.09 21.45
CA PRO A 52 -7.45 16.30 22.27
C PRO A 52 -5.99 16.68 22.50
N ASP A 53 -5.13 15.70 22.81
CA ASP A 53 -3.69 15.92 23.00
C ASP A 53 -3.02 16.36 21.70
N ALA A 54 -3.35 15.73 20.57
CA ALA A 54 -2.86 16.14 19.26
C ALA A 54 -3.28 17.58 18.91
N ILE A 55 -4.55 17.95 19.15
CA ILE A 55 -5.04 19.30 18.94
C ILE A 55 -4.27 20.31 19.80
N THR A 56 -3.98 19.96 21.05
CA THR A 56 -3.21 20.81 21.95
C THR A 56 -1.80 21.05 21.40
N VAL A 57 -1.11 19.99 20.98
CA VAL A 57 0.23 20.11 20.39
C VAL A 57 0.19 20.91 19.08
N PHE A 58 -0.81 20.73 18.23
CA PHE A 58 -0.95 21.50 17.00
C PHE A 58 -1.21 22.99 17.26
N LYS A 59 -1.97 23.33 18.30
CA LYS A 59 -2.16 24.73 18.73
C LYS A 59 -0.84 25.35 19.24
N GLU A 60 -0.06 24.62 20.03
CA GLU A 60 1.25 25.06 20.49
C GLU A 60 2.19 25.34 19.32
N LEU A 61 2.25 24.43 18.34
CA LEU A 61 3.06 24.57 17.14
C LEU A 61 2.60 25.73 16.24
N LYS A 62 1.30 25.88 16.05
CA LYS A 62 0.72 26.97 15.26
C LYS A 62 1.04 28.32 15.89
N LYS A 63 0.94 28.43 17.20
CA LYS A 63 1.30 29.66 17.95
C LYS A 63 2.79 30.00 17.82
N ALA A 64 3.64 29.00 17.71
CA ALA A 64 5.10 29.16 17.55
C ALA A 64 5.53 29.32 16.08
N ASP A 65 4.59 29.33 15.13
CA ASP A 65 4.84 29.31 13.67
C ASP A 65 5.72 28.12 13.20
N LYS A 66 5.52 26.96 13.85
CA LYS A 66 6.27 25.72 13.63
C LYS A 66 5.41 24.52 13.20
N LEU A 67 4.12 24.74 12.92
CA LEU A 67 3.25 23.67 12.45
C LEU A 67 3.70 23.22 11.04
N PRO A 68 4.07 21.95 10.83
CA PRO A 68 4.52 21.49 9.51
C PRO A 68 3.35 21.45 8.51
N LYS A 69 3.68 21.40 7.21
CA LYS A 69 2.67 21.27 6.15
C LYS A 69 1.90 19.96 6.20
N VAL A 70 2.56 18.88 6.66
CA VAL A 70 1.96 17.56 6.81
C VAL A 70 1.90 17.23 8.30
N TYR A 71 0.70 17.18 8.83
CA TYR A 71 0.44 16.86 10.24
C TYR A 71 -0.89 16.13 10.40
N GLY A 72 -1.04 15.37 11.45
CA GLY A 72 -2.25 14.61 11.72
C GLY A 72 -2.05 13.52 12.76
N ILE A 73 -2.92 12.52 12.69
CA ILE A 73 -2.88 11.35 13.58
C ILE A 73 -2.87 10.04 12.81
N ARG A 74 -2.41 8.97 13.49
CA ARG A 74 -2.60 7.58 13.08
C ARG A 74 -3.53 6.88 14.06
N ILE A 75 -4.46 6.09 13.52
CA ILE A 75 -5.35 5.20 14.26
C ILE A 75 -5.07 3.78 13.78
N ASP A 76 -4.69 2.89 14.69
CA ASP A 76 -4.23 1.53 14.44
C ASP A 76 -5.18 0.47 15.01
N SER A 77 -6.28 0.89 15.66
CA SER A 77 -7.22 0.00 16.33
C SER A 77 -8.64 0.57 16.41
N GLY A 78 -9.61 -0.29 16.74
CA GLY A 78 -11.00 0.08 16.91
C GLY A 78 -11.77 0.23 15.60
N ASP A 79 -12.95 0.86 15.66
CA ASP A 79 -13.77 1.16 14.47
C ASP A 79 -13.18 2.35 13.72
N LEU A 80 -12.35 2.05 12.73
CA LEU A 80 -11.66 3.07 11.94
C LEU A 80 -12.61 4.02 11.22
N ALA A 81 -13.80 3.53 10.79
CA ALA A 81 -14.78 4.37 10.09
C ALA A 81 -15.41 5.38 11.04
N TYR A 82 -15.82 4.95 12.21
CA TYR A 82 -16.39 5.81 13.23
C TYR A 82 -15.34 6.78 13.79
N LEU A 83 -14.20 6.25 14.23
CA LEU A 83 -13.15 7.04 14.88
C LEU A 83 -12.58 8.12 13.96
N SER A 84 -12.39 7.81 12.67
CA SER A 84 -11.88 8.80 11.71
C SER A 84 -12.84 9.94 11.47
N LYS A 85 -14.15 9.68 11.39
CA LYS A 85 -15.18 10.70 11.23
C LYS A 85 -15.25 11.64 12.44
N GLU A 86 -15.26 11.06 13.65
CA GLU A 86 -15.28 11.86 14.88
C GLU A 86 -13.98 12.65 15.07
N ALA A 87 -12.83 12.04 14.82
CA ALA A 87 -11.55 12.75 14.86
C ALA A 87 -11.52 13.92 13.86
N LYS A 88 -12.02 13.71 12.64
CA LYS A 88 -12.09 14.77 11.63
C LYS A 88 -13.00 15.91 12.07
N ARG A 89 -14.16 15.60 12.64
CA ARG A 89 -15.06 16.61 13.19
C ARG A 89 -14.36 17.46 14.25
N MET A 90 -13.68 16.80 15.20
CA MET A 90 -12.94 17.49 16.28
C MET A 90 -11.81 18.37 15.73
N PHE A 91 -11.08 17.92 14.72
CA PHE A 91 -10.04 18.74 14.06
C PHE A 91 -10.63 19.97 13.38
N VAL A 92 -11.73 19.83 12.64
CA VAL A 92 -12.41 20.94 11.99
C VAL A 92 -12.88 21.98 13.03
N GLU A 93 -13.53 21.54 14.09
CA GLU A 93 -13.99 22.40 15.19
C GLU A 93 -12.83 23.12 15.90
N ALA A 94 -11.67 22.47 15.99
CA ALA A 94 -10.46 23.05 16.59
C ALA A 94 -9.68 23.99 15.65
N GLY A 95 -10.06 24.12 14.37
CA GLY A 95 -9.41 24.97 13.37
C GLY A 95 -8.23 24.31 12.64
N PHE A 96 -8.26 22.96 12.50
CA PHE A 96 -7.27 22.14 11.80
C PHE A 96 -7.92 21.25 10.72
N PRO A 97 -8.66 21.81 9.75
CA PRO A 97 -9.38 21.03 8.73
C PRO A 97 -8.45 20.21 7.83
N ASP A 98 -7.17 20.61 7.71
CA ASP A 98 -6.18 19.97 6.87
C ASP A 98 -5.43 18.81 7.58
N ALA A 99 -5.72 18.56 8.86
CA ALA A 99 -5.11 17.46 9.60
C ALA A 99 -5.42 16.12 8.93
N ILE A 100 -4.36 15.35 8.66
CA ILE A 100 -4.43 14.03 8.04
C ILE A 100 -4.86 12.99 9.07
N ILE A 101 -5.70 12.04 8.66
CA ILE A 101 -5.98 10.83 9.43
C ILE A 101 -5.42 9.66 8.65
N SER A 102 -4.44 8.99 9.26
CA SER A 102 -3.83 7.76 8.75
C SER A 102 -4.47 6.56 9.44
N GLY A 103 -5.01 5.63 8.67
CA GLY A 103 -5.51 4.35 9.17
C GLY A 103 -4.47 3.26 8.95
N SER A 104 -4.30 2.39 9.93
CA SER A 104 -3.48 1.18 9.85
C SER A 104 -4.21 0.04 10.58
N ASN A 105 -3.59 -1.12 10.75
CA ASN A 105 -4.14 -2.34 11.30
C ASN A 105 -4.68 -3.33 10.25
N ASP A 106 -3.82 -4.27 9.85
CA ASP A 106 -4.12 -5.41 8.95
C ASP A 106 -4.97 -5.05 7.71
N LEU A 107 -4.69 -3.87 7.14
CA LEU A 107 -5.42 -3.36 5.99
C LEU A 107 -5.11 -4.18 4.74
N ASP A 108 -6.18 -4.44 3.99
CA ASP A 108 -6.17 -5.00 2.64
C ASP A 108 -7.09 -4.19 1.72
N GLU A 109 -7.16 -4.56 0.45
CA GLU A 109 -8.00 -3.90 -0.54
C GLU A 109 -9.49 -3.96 -0.19
N TYR A 110 -9.95 -5.04 0.41
CA TYR A 110 -11.37 -5.24 0.78
C TYR A 110 -11.75 -4.36 1.96
N LEU A 111 -10.92 -4.33 3.00
CA LEU A 111 -11.15 -3.48 4.16
C LEU A 111 -11.08 -1.99 3.78
N ILE A 112 -10.12 -1.59 2.96
CA ILE A 112 -10.03 -0.21 2.46
C ILE A 112 -11.27 0.14 1.64
N GLN A 113 -11.74 -0.76 0.77
CA GLN A 113 -12.96 -0.54 0.00
C GLN A 113 -14.17 -0.36 0.93
N SER A 114 -14.32 -1.22 1.93
CA SER A 114 -15.38 -1.14 2.94
C SER A 114 -15.33 0.18 3.71
N LEU A 115 -14.15 0.59 4.18
CA LEU A 115 -13.97 1.86 4.90
C LEU A 115 -14.34 3.07 4.03
N LYS A 116 -13.99 3.06 2.74
CA LYS A 116 -14.39 4.10 1.78
C LYS A 116 -15.91 4.13 1.56
N GLN A 117 -16.56 2.97 1.45
CA GLN A 117 -18.03 2.89 1.34
C GLN A 117 -18.71 3.44 2.59
N GLN A 118 -18.14 3.21 3.77
CA GLN A 118 -18.59 3.78 5.04
C GLN A 118 -18.27 5.28 5.20
N LYS A 119 -17.64 5.90 4.19
CA LYS A 119 -17.20 7.31 4.21
C LYS A 119 -16.26 7.62 5.38
N ALA A 120 -15.32 6.71 5.65
CA ALA A 120 -14.23 6.96 6.60
C ALA A 120 -13.41 8.17 6.15
N GLU A 121 -13.05 9.06 7.06
CA GLU A 121 -12.25 10.27 6.83
C GLU A 121 -10.74 9.96 6.88
N ILE A 122 -10.34 8.84 6.28
CA ILE A 122 -8.96 8.38 6.22
C ILE A 122 -8.36 8.77 4.87
N THR A 123 -7.26 9.51 4.89
CA THR A 123 -6.57 10.01 3.69
C THR A 123 -5.21 9.37 3.45
N SER A 124 -4.70 8.62 4.43
CA SER A 124 -3.44 7.88 4.36
C SER A 124 -3.63 6.46 4.90
N TRP A 125 -3.05 5.47 4.24
CA TRP A 125 -3.26 4.06 4.53
C TRP A 125 -1.93 3.36 4.81
N GLY A 126 -1.79 2.81 6.01
CA GLY A 126 -0.65 1.98 6.40
C GLY A 126 -0.92 0.51 6.08
N VAL A 127 -0.66 0.09 4.85
CA VAL A 127 -0.82 -1.30 4.43
C VAL A 127 0.50 -2.04 4.66
N GLY A 128 0.48 -3.08 5.46
CA GLY A 128 1.67 -3.82 5.90
C GLY A 128 1.61 -5.30 5.58
N THR A 129 1.37 -6.12 6.59
CA THR A 129 1.49 -7.58 6.59
C THR A 129 0.83 -8.24 5.39
N LYS A 130 -0.42 -7.97 5.11
CA LYS A 130 -1.17 -8.61 4.01
C LYS A 130 -0.58 -8.31 2.64
N CYS A 131 -0.09 -7.09 2.42
CA CYS A 131 0.58 -6.72 1.17
C CYS A 131 1.96 -7.40 1.04
N ILE A 132 2.77 -7.37 2.10
CA ILE A 132 4.16 -7.86 2.03
C ILE A 132 4.25 -9.40 2.01
N THR A 133 3.27 -10.09 2.59
CA THR A 133 3.17 -11.56 2.55
C THR A 133 2.37 -12.07 1.37
N ALA A 134 1.80 -11.18 0.53
CA ALA A 134 0.87 -11.53 -0.54
C ALA A 134 -0.24 -12.46 -0.02
N ASP A 135 -0.97 -12.01 1.02
CA ASP A 135 -2.01 -12.79 1.69
C ASP A 135 -3.00 -13.39 0.68
N GLY A 136 -3.32 -14.68 0.83
CA GLY A 136 -4.14 -15.44 -0.11
C GLY A 136 -3.39 -16.02 -1.33
N SER A 137 -2.22 -15.49 -1.70
CA SER A 137 -1.40 -15.94 -2.84
C SER A 137 0.09 -15.77 -2.57
N SER A 138 0.55 -16.20 -1.42
CA SER A 138 1.91 -16.01 -0.92
C SER A 138 3.01 -16.75 -1.71
N ALA A 139 2.62 -17.68 -2.60
CA ALA A 139 3.53 -18.42 -3.44
C ALA A 139 3.02 -18.46 -4.88
N LEU A 140 3.84 -18.01 -5.83
CA LEU A 140 3.61 -18.22 -7.25
C LEU A 140 4.21 -19.56 -7.66
N GLY A 141 3.36 -20.47 -8.14
CA GLY A 141 3.80 -21.75 -8.69
C GLY A 141 4.62 -21.54 -9.96
N GLY A 142 5.83 -22.06 -9.99
CA GLY A 142 6.69 -22.03 -11.16
C GLY A 142 7.08 -23.45 -11.57
N VAL A 143 6.89 -23.77 -12.86
CA VAL A 143 7.26 -25.09 -13.40
C VAL A 143 7.96 -24.91 -14.74
N PHE A 144 9.09 -25.58 -14.89
CA PHE A 144 9.79 -25.68 -16.17
C PHE A 144 9.34 -26.91 -16.92
N LYS A 145 9.02 -26.75 -18.20
CA LYS A 145 8.72 -27.83 -19.12
C LYS A 145 9.51 -27.66 -20.40
N MET A 146 10.06 -28.76 -20.92
CA MET A 146 10.79 -28.76 -22.17
C MET A 146 9.80 -28.47 -23.33
N CYS A 147 10.10 -27.45 -24.11
CA CYS A 147 9.32 -27.07 -25.29
C CYS A 147 10.09 -27.29 -26.61
N ALA A 148 11.39 -27.49 -26.55
CA ALA A 148 12.21 -27.84 -27.72
C ALA A 148 13.53 -28.51 -27.24
N ARG A 149 14.16 -29.29 -28.12
CA ARG A 149 15.52 -29.82 -27.98
C ARG A 149 16.29 -29.69 -29.28
N PHE A 150 17.62 -29.64 -29.19
CA PHE A 150 18.46 -29.83 -30.38
C PHE A 150 18.85 -31.27 -30.53
N ASP A 151 18.68 -31.79 -31.74
CA ASP A 151 19.12 -33.12 -32.12
C ASP A 151 19.92 -33.01 -33.42
N GLN A 152 21.18 -33.43 -33.37
CA GLN A 152 22.13 -33.30 -34.47
C GLN A 152 22.17 -31.89 -35.11
N GLY A 153 22.10 -30.83 -34.29
CA GLY A 153 22.10 -29.45 -34.72
C GLY A 153 20.75 -28.93 -35.25
N LYS A 154 19.71 -29.75 -35.28
CA LYS A 154 18.35 -29.36 -35.71
C LYS A 154 17.44 -29.14 -34.51
N LEU A 155 16.70 -28.05 -34.51
CA LEU A 155 15.67 -27.79 -33.50
C LEU A 155 14.49 -28.72 -33.67
N CYS A 156 14.20 -29.49 -32.62
CA CYS A 156 13.05 -30.41 -32.57
C CYS A 156 12.04 -29.87 -31.52
N PRO A 157 10.89 -29.35 -31.94
CA PRO A 157 9.83 -28.95 -31.01
C PRO A 157 9.35 -30.12 -30.16
N MET A 158 9.10 -29.86 -28.88
CA MET A 158 8.68 -30.85 -27.89
C MET A 158 7.45 -30.36 -27.14
N MET A 159 6.51 -31.26 -26.93
CA MET A 159 5.26 -30.97 -26.24
C MET A 159 4.98 -32.01 -25.17
N LYS A 160 4.66 -31.55 -23.95
CA LYS A 160 4.09 -32.46 -22.95
C LYS A 160 2.60 -32.69 -23.26
N ILE A 161 2.23 -33.92 -23.47
CA ILE A 161 0.82 -34.31 -23.58
C ILE A 161 0.33 -34.70 -22.17
N SER A 162 -0.83 -34.25 -21.78
CA SER A 162 -1.44 -34.50 -20.47
C SER A 162 -2.98 -34.62 -20.64
N GLU A 163 -3.59 -35.42 -19.78
CA GLU A 163 -5.05 -35.44 -19.63
C GLU A 163 -5.59 -34.10 -19.07
N ASP A 164 -4.78 -33.43 -18.32
CA ASP A 164 -5.05 -32.09 -17.82
C ASP A 164 -4.59 -31.05 -18.86
N VAL A 165 -5.55 -30.39 -19.49
CA VAL A 165 -5.28 -29.40 -20.56
C VAL A 165 -4.35 -28.27 -20.14
N GLU A 166 -4.42 -27.81 -18.88
CA GLU A 166 -3.57 -26.77 -18.35
C GLU A 166 -2.08 -27.19 -18.27
N LYS A 167 -1.80 -28.49 -18.32
CA LYS A 167 -0.45 -29.04 -18.30
C LYS A 167 0.13 -29.31 -19.68
N ILE A 168 -0.62 -29.12 -20.73
CA ILE A 168 -0.14 -29.24 -22.11
C ILE A 168 0.75 -28.01 -22.38
N THR A 169 1.93 -28.27 -22.97
CA THR A 169 2.86 -27.20 -23.31
C THR A 169 2.82 -26.88 -24.80
N ASN A 170 2.94 -25.60 -25.12
CA ASN A 170 3.11 -25.19 -26.52
C ASN A 170 4.57 -25.47 -26.94
N PRO A 171 4.78 -26.19 -28.07
CA PRO A 171 6.11 -26.57 -28.56
C PRO A 171 6.86 -25.38 -29.20
N GLY A 172 8.17 -25.53 -29.35
CA GLY A 172 9.02 -24.57 -30.04
C GLY A 172 9.58 -23.46 -29.12
N ILE A 173 10.49 -22.66 -29.67
CA ILE A 173 11.01 -21.44 -29.01
C ILE A 173 9.99 -20.34 -29.27
N LYS A 174 9.55 -19.68 -28.21
CA LYS A 174 8.44 -18.73 -28.24
C LYS A 174 8.81 -17.38 -27.64
N GLN A 175 8.12 -16.36 -28.10
CA GLN A 175 8.10 -15.03 -27.51
C GLN A 175 6.68 -14.66 -27.11
N VAL A 176 6.55 -13.67 -26.21
CA VAL A 176 5.28 -13.07 -25.83
C VAL A 176 5.31 -11.60 -26.20
N LEU A 177 4.37 -11.19 -27.02
CA LEU A 177 4.18 -9.80 -27.41
C LEU A 177 3.01 -9.22 -26.63
N ARG A 178 3.27 -8.13 -25.90
CA ARG A 178 2.22 -7.45 -25.13
C ARG A 178 1.74 -6.22 -25.88
N PHE A 179 0.44 -6.16 -26.10
CA PHE A 179 -0.21 -5.09 -26.84
C PHE A 179 -0.86 -4.08 -25.88
N TYR A 180 -0.68 -2.82 -26.22
CA TYR A 180 -1.23 -1.69 -25.47
C TYR A 180 -2.06 -0.80 -26.39
N ARG A 181 -3.13 -0.21 -25.83
CA ARG A 181 -3.90 0.82 -26.51
C ARG A 181 -3.05 2.07 -26.73
N LYS A 182 -3.10 2.62 -27.95
CA LYS A 182 -2.35 3.85 -28.28
C LYS A 182 -2.91 5.11 -27.61
N ASP A 183 -4.22 5.13 -27.34
CA ASP A 183 -4.94 6.28 -26.79
C ASP A 183 -4.70 6.49 -25.28
N ASN A 184 -4.51 5.42 -24.51
CA ASN A 184 -4.43 5.50 -23.04
C ASN A 184 -3.35 4.63 -22.41
N GLY A 185 -2.54 3.93 -23.19
CA GLY A 185 -1.45 3.07 -22.72
C GLY A 185 -1.90 1.84 -21.91
N LYS A 186 -3.18 1.50 -21.90
CA LYS A 186 -3.68 0.32 -21.18
C LYS A 186 -3.36 -0.95 -21.95
N MET A 187 -2.96 -2.00 -21.24
CA MET A 187 -2.78 -3.33 -21.78
C MET A 187 -4.10 -3.86 -22.35
N ILE A 188 -4.03 -4.47 -23.54
CA ILE A 188 -5.17 -5.10 -24.23
C ILE A 188 -5.08 -6.61 -24.08
N THR A 189 -3.95 -7.20 -24.53
CA THR A 189 -3.77 -8.64 -24.60
C THR A 189 -2.28 -9.00 -24.70
N ASP A 190 -1.98 -10.26 -24.44
CA ASP A 190 -0.71 -10.88 -24.75
C ASP A 190 -0.90 -11.90 -25.87
N LEU A 191 0.00 -11.93 -26.83
CA LEU A 191 0.08 -12.91 -27.90
C LEU A 191 1.35 -13.74 -27.75
N MET A 192 1.21 -15.05 -27.65
CA MET A 192 2.33 -15.99 -27.71
C MET A 192 2.51 -16.47 -29.15
N CYS A 193 3.69 -16.29 -29.70
CA CYS A 193 4.06 -16.72 -31.05
C CYS A 193 5.45 -17.38 -31.03
N LEU A 194 5.83 -18.06 -32.12
CA LEU A 194 7.18 -18.54 -32.29
C LEU A 194 8.15 -17.35 -32.41
N ASP A 195 9.38 -17.53 -31.93
CA ASP A 195 10.39 -16.45 -31.92
C ASP A 195 10.70 -15.89 -33.29
N GLU A 196 10.60 -16.72 -34.31
CA GLU A 196 10.86 -16.36 -35.72
C GLU A 196 9.61 -15.80 -36.45
N GLU A 197 8.41 -15.84 -35.84
CA GLU A 197 7.20 -15.29 -36.45
C GLU A 197 7.21 -13.76 -36.41
N GLN A 198 7.01 -13.14 -37.56
CA GLN A 198 6.82 -11.71 -37.68
C GLN A 198 5.34 -11.37 -37.58
N ILE A 199 4.98 -10.76 -36.45
CA ILE A 199 3.61 -10.33 -36.18
C ILE A 199 3.44 -8.88 -36.62
N ASN A 200 2.48 -8.61 -37.50
CA ASN A 200 2.09 -7.27 -37.90
C ASN A 200 0.98 -6.75 -36.96
N PRO A 201 1.24 -5.82 -36.06
CA PRO A 201 0.25 -5.35 -35.08
C PRO A 201 -0.86 -4.46 -35.68
N THR A 202 -0.84 -4.22 -36.99
CA THR A 202 -1.81 -3.37 -37.70
C THR A 202 -2.77 -4.15 -38.61
N GLN A 203 -2.64 -5.46 -38.68
CA GLN A 203 -3.65 -6.31 -39.29
C GLN A 203 -4.62 -6.78 -38.23
N ASP A 204 -5.92 -6.49 -38.41
CA ASP A 204 -7.06 -6.87 -37.58
C ASP A 204 -7.16 -8.37 -37.27
#